data_a39929e0f9586b51161a10a4af09bb96
#
_entry.id   a39929e0f9586b51161a10a4af09bb96
#
_cell.length_a   1.000
_cell.length_b   1.000
_cell.length_c   1.000
_cell.angle_alpha   90.00
_cell.angle_beta   90.00
_cell.angle_gamma   90.00
#
_symmetry.space_group_name_H-M   'P 1'
#
loop_
_entity.id
_entity.type
_entity.pdbx_description
1 polymer ?
#
loop_
_entity_poly.entity_id
_entity_poly.type
_entity_poly.pdbx_seq_one_letter_code
_entity_poly.pdbx_strand_id
1 'polypeptide(L)'
;NVRINISEQDIPVGENVRGICEILGLDPLFLANEGKVVIFCPEAEAGKVLAVMKEHQFGGNAAIIGNVGESGKGRVVLKTSIGGERVVDLPTGELVPRIC
;
A
#
# COMPACT_ATOMS: atom_id res chain seq x y z
N ASN A 1 1.60 -12.44 16.55
CA ASN A 1 0.54 -11.95 15.69
C ASN A 1 0.54 -10.42 15.70
N VAL A 2 0.61 -9.83 14.52
CA VAL A 2 0.65 -8.39 14.36
C VAL A 2 -0.54 -7.93 13.52
N ARG A 3 -0.86 -6.67 13.66
CA ARG A 3 -1.83 -6.00 12.82
C ARG A 3 -1.09 -4.95 12.02
N ILE A 4 -1.29 -4.95 10.71
CA ILE A 4 -0.69 -3.95 9.83
C ILE A 4 -1.80 -2.95 9.47
N ASN A 5 -1.57 -1.69 9.79
CA ASN A 5 -2.52 -0.61 9.51
C ASN A 5 -1.97 0.22 8.35
N ILE A 6 -2.76 0.37 7.30
CA ILE A 6 -2.40 1.12 6.10
C ILE A 6 -3.39 2.26 5.92
N SER A 7 -2.91 3.43 5.55
CA SER A 7 -3.76 4.57 5.23
C SER A 7 -3.88 4.72 3.72
N GLU A 8 -5.08 4.65 3.19
CA GLU A 8 -5.34 4.77 1.75
C GLU A 8 -4.82 6.07 1.18
N GLN A 9 -4.96 7.17 1.91
CA GLN A 9 -4.49 8.49 1.46
C GLN A 9 -2.98 8.54 1.27
N ASP A 10 -2.24 7.73 2.02
CA ASP A 10 -0.78 7.79 2.01
C ASP A 10 -0.16 6.87 0.97
N ILE A 11 -0.96 5.99 0.36
CA ILE A 11 -0.46 5.09 -0.68
C ILE A 11 -0.30 5.86 -1.98
N PRO A 12 0.93 5.94 -2.51
CA PRO A 12 1.14 6.65 -3.78
C PRO A 12 0.58 5.85 -4.95
N VAL A 13 -0.41 6.42 -5.62
CA VAL A 13 -1.01 5.85 -6.82
C VAL A 13 -0.99 6.94 -7.88
N GLY A 14 -0.43 6.65 -9.05
CA GLY A 14 -0.40 7.60 -10.13
C GLY A 14 -1.81 8.01 -10.56
N GLU A 15 -1.97 9.26 -10.96
CA GLU A 15 -3.29 9.77 -11.36
C GLU A 15 -3.90 9.00 -12.51
N ASN A 16 -3.08 8.59 -13.48
CA ASN A 16 -3.56 7.82 -14.61
C ASN A 16 -4.09 6.45 -14.17
N VAL A 17 -3.38 5.80 -13.25
CA VAL A 17 -3.80 4.50 -12.72
C VAL A 17 -5.08 4.66 -11.91
N ARG A 18 -5.15 5.68 -11.09
CA ARG A 18 -6.33 5.95 -10.28
C ARG A 18 -7.56 6.18 -11.15
N GLY A 19 -7.41 6.98 -12.19
CA GLY A 19 -8.51 7.26 -13.12
C GLY A 19 -9.01 6.01 -13.84
N ILE A 20 -8.08 5.18 -14.32
CA ILE A 20 -8.45 3.93 -14.98
C ILE A 20 -9.17 2.98 -14.02
N CYS A 21 -8.66 2.89 -12.79
CA CYS A 21 -9.28 2.03 -11.77
C CYS A 21 -10.70 2.49 -11.42
N GLU A 22 -10.93 3.79 -11.35
CA GLU A 22 -12.27 4.33 -11.11
C GLU A 22 -13.23 3.99 -12.24
N ILE A 23 -12.79 4.12 -13.48
CA ILE A 23 -13.62 3.81 -14.64
C ILE A 23 -13.98 2.33 -14.70
N LEU A 24 -13.01 1.46 -14.40
CA LEU A 24 -13.19 0.02 -14.50
C LEU A 24 -13.71 -0.64 -13.22
N GLY A 25 -13.87 0.12 -12.16
CA GLY A 25 -14.29 -0.42 -10.87
C GLY A 25 -13.25 -1.32 -10.22
N LEU A 26 -11.96 -1.06 -10.47
CA LEU A 26 -10.87 -1.83 -9.92
C LEU A 26 -10.24 -1.14 -8.72
N ASP A 27 -9.67 -1.94 -7.82
CA ASP A 27 -8.93 -1.44 -6.66
C ASP A 27 -7.43 -1.50 -7.00
N PRO A 28 -6.72 -0.36 -6.96
CA PRO A 28 -5.28 -0.35 -7.26
C PRO A 28 -4.47 -1.32 -6.41
N LEU A 29 -4.91 -1.62 -5.19
CA LEU A 29 -4.20 -2.56 -4.31
C LEU A 29 -4.19 -3.98 -4.84
N PHE A 30 -5.16 -4.35 -5.65
CA PHE A 30 -5.29 -5.70 -6.17
C PHE A 30 -4.83 -5.84 -7.62
N LEU A 31 -4.29 -4.77 -8.20
CA LEU A 31 -3.74 -4.86 -9.54
C LEU A 31 -2.38 -5.53 -9.48
N ALA A 32 -2.16 -6.46 -10.40
CA ALA A 32 -0.85 -7.06 -10.55
C ALA A 32 0.11 -6.01 -11.08
N ASN A 33 1.24 -5.86 -10.42
CA ASN A 33 2.26 -4.92 -10.88
C ASN A 33 3.63 -5.35 -10.39
N GLU A 34 4.65 -4.77 -10.99
CA GLU A 34 6.03 -5.01 -10.65
C GLU A 34 6.75 -3.68 -10.40
N GLY A 35 7.94 -3.76 -9.87
CA GLY A 35 8.73 -2.55 -9.62
C GLY A 35 8.32 -1.78 -8.39
N LYS A 36 7.63 -2.42 -7.46
CA LYS A 36 7.26 -1.81 -6.19
C LYS A 36 7.90 -2.54 -5.03
N VAL A 37 8.21 -1.81 -3.98
CA VAL A 37 8.83 -2.34 -2.78
C VAL A 37 8.09 -1.81 -1.56
N VAL A 38 7.81 -2.70 -0.61
CA VAL A 38 7.29 -2.34 0.70
C VAL A 38 8.34 -2.72 1.72
N ILE A 39 8.70 -1.79 2.58
CA ILE A 39 9.74 -1.99 3.59
C ILE A 39 9.14 -1.86 4.97
N PHE A 40 9.43 -2.84 5.83
CA PHE A 40 9.09 -2.78 7.25
C PHE A 40 10.35 -2.45 8.02
N CYS A 41 10.31 -1.43 8.84
CA CYS A 41 11.46 -1.00 9.61
C CYS A 41 11.02 -0.44 10.97
N PRO A 42 11.95 -0.33 11.95
CA PRO A 42 11.62 0.30 13.21
C PRO A 42 11.15 1.74 13.01
N GLU A 43 10.18 2.15 13.80
CA GLU A 43 9.61 3.50 13.69
C GLU A 43 10.68 4.59 13.77
N ALA A 44 11.65 4.43 14.66
CA ALA A 44 12.73 5.41 14.83
C ALA A 44 13.59 5.56 13.57
N GLU A 45 13.58 4.59 12.68
CA GLU A 45 14.40 4.59 11.45
C GLU A 45 13.60 4.99 10.21
N ALA A 46 12.28 5.05 10.33
CA ALA A 46 11.40 5.27 9.18
C ALA A 46 11.72 6.53 8.39
N GLY A 47 12.01 7.63 9.09
CA GLY A 47 12.35 8.88 8.43
C GLY A 47 13.64 8.80 7.62
N LYS A 48 14.64 8.10 8.14
CA LYS A 48 15.92 7.93 7.45
C LYS A 48 15.77 7.04 6.23
N VAL A 49 15.01 5.96 6.37
CA VAL A 49 14.76 5.04 5.25
C VAL A 49 14.02 5.78 4.14
N LEU A 50 13.00 6.55 4.51
CA LEU A 50 12.24 7.34 3.55
C LEU A 50 13.12 8.33 2.80
N ALA A 51 14.00 9.04 3.52
CA ALA A 51 14.90 10.00 2.90
C ALA A 51 15.83 9.34 1.87
N VAL A 52 16.38 8.18 2.21
CA VAL A 52 17.24 7.43 1.28
C VAL A 52 16.46 6.98 0.05
N MET A 53 15.23 6.50 0.24
CA MET A 53 14.39 6.06 -0.87
C MET A 53 14.08 7.22 -1.82
N LYS A 54 13.79 8.39 -1.28
CA LYS A 54 13.47 9.56 -2.11
C LYS A 54 14.65 10.08 -2.92
N GLU A 55 15.86 9.81 -2.49
CA GLU A 55 17.06 10.19 -3.24
C GLU A 55 17.28 9.33 -4.48
N HIS A 56 16.68 8.15 -4.54
CA HIS A 56 16.79 7.28 -5.68
C HIS A 56 15.92 7.82 -6.82
N GLN A 57 16.41 7.68 -8.06
CA GLN A 57 15.69 8.23 -9.22
C GLN A 57 14.26 7.70 -9.39
N PHE A 58 13.98 6.49 -8.87
CA PHE A 58 12.63 5.90 -8.96
C PHE A 58 11.88 5.96 -7.65
N GLY A 59 12.46 6.57 -6.61
CA GLY A 59 11.87 6.61 -5.28
C GLY A 59 11.22 7.93 -4.90
N GLY A 60 11.00 8.83 -5.86
CA GLY A 60 10.48 10.16 -5.57
C GLY A 60 9.10 10.17 -4.92
N ASN A 61 8.30 9.14 -5.19
CA ASN A 61 6.95 9.01 -4.63
C ASN A 61 6.90 8.10 -3.40
N ALA A 62 8.05 7.73 -2.85
CA ALA A 62 8.07 6.91 -1.64
C ALA A 62 7.33 7.61 -0.51
N ALA A 63 6.60 6.85 0.29
CA ALA A 63 5.80 7.39 1.38
C ALA A 63 5.70 6.40 2.52
N ILE A 64 5.50 6.93 3.73
CA ILE A 64 5.14 6.10 4.87
C ILE A 64 3.64 5.87 4.79
N ILE A 65 3.24 4.63 4.59
CA ILE A 65 1.85 4.30 4.31
C ILE A 65 1.10 3.69 5.49
N GLY A 66 1.81 3.35 6.56
CA GLY A 66 1.15 2.74 7.71
C GLY A 66 2.11 2.32 8.79
N ASN A 67 1.60 1.54 9.70
CA ASN A 67 2.38 1.06 10.84
C ASN A 67 2.01 -0.39 11.17
N VAL A 68 2.86 -1.02 11.98
CA VAL A 68 2.64 -2.38 12.45
C VAL A 68 2.31 -2.31 13.94
N GLY A 69 1.13 -2.80 14.31
CA GLY A 69 0.69 -2.86 15.69
C GLY A 69 0.99 -4.21 16.32
N GLU A 70 1.06 -4.24 17.64
CA GLU A 70 1.43 -5.45 18.38
C GLU A 70 0.28 -6.44 18.52
N SER A 71 -0.94 -5.97 18.54
CA SER A 71 -2.09 -6.82 18.72
C SER A 71 -2.91 -6.90 17.45
N GLY A 72 -3.24 -8.09 17.08
CA GLY A 72 -4.03 -8.34 15.89
C GLY A 72 -3.91 -9.79 15.54
N LYS A 73 -4.69 -10.26 14.63
CA LYS A 73 -4.72 -11.68 14.28
C LYS A 73 -4.13 -11.91 12.90
N GLY A 74 -2.99 -11.27 12.63
CA GLY A 74 -2.36 -11.33 11.33
C GLY A 74 -3.15 -10.60 10.25
N ARG A 75 -3.83 -9.52 10.61
CA ARG A 75 -4.68 -8.78 9.69
C ARG A 75 -3.99 -7.57 9.11
N VAL A 76 -4.35 -7.25 7.89
CA VAL A 76 -4.00 -5.98 7.25
C VAL A 76 -5.29 -5.16 7.19
N VAL A 77 -5.27 -3.98 7.79
CA VAL A 77 -6.45 -3.10 7.85
C VAL A 77 -6.15 -1.83 7.07
N LEU A 78 -7.01 -1.49 6.14
CA LEU A 78 -6.91 -0.27 5.35
C LEU A 78 -7.88 0.76 5.92
N LYS A 79 -7.35 1.91 6.30
CA LYS A 79 -8.16 3.06 6.67
C LYS A 79 -8.48 3.81 5.38
N THR A 80 -9.76 3.90 5.05
CA THR A 80 -10.19 4.53 3.80
C THR A 80 -10.12 6.05 3.90
N SER A 81 -10.07 6.71 2.76
CA SER A 81 -10.01 8.17 2.69
C SER A 81 -11.25 8.85 3.23
N ILE A 82 -12.36 8.13 3.33
CA ILE A 82 -13.62 8.66 3.85
C ILE A 82 -13.82 8.34 5.34
N GLY A 83 -12.80 7.80 6.00
CA GLY A 83 -12.82 7.57 7.44
C GLY A 83 -13.22 6.17 7.90
N GLY A 84 -13.58 5.30 6.99
CA GLY A 84 -13.89 3.91 7.32
C GLY A 84 -12.64 3.04 7.39
N GLU A 85 -12.85 1.79 7.76
CA GLU A 85 -11.79 0.79 7.77
C GLU A 85 -12.29 -0.48 7.08
N ARG A 86 -11.40 -1.19 6.43
CA ARG A 86 -11.71 -2.50 5.89
C ARG A 86 -10.50 -3.42 6.00
N VAL A 87 -10.79 -4.70 6.12
CA VAL A 87 -9.75 -5.73 6.12
C VAL A 87 -9.35 -6.01 4.68
N VAL A 88 -8.05 -6.03 4.42
CA VAL A 88 -7.54 -6.34 3.09
C VAL A 88 -7.28 -7.84 3.02
N ASP A 89 -8.06 -8.52 2.19
CA ASP A 89 -7.96 -9.96 1.99
C ASP A 89 -7.38 -10.27 0.63
N LEU A 90 -6.86 -11.49 0.49
CA LEU A 90 -6.44 -11.97 -0.81
C LEU A 90 -7.66 -12.12 -1.73
N PRO A 91 -7.54 -11.73 -3.00
CA PRO A 91 -8.64 -11.94 -3.95
C PRO A 91 -8.95 -13.43 -4.11
N THR A 92 -10.22 -13.75 -4.28
CA THR A 92 -10.68 -15.13 -4.42
C THR A 92 -10.71 -15.60 -5.88
N GLY A 93 -10.15 -14.84 -6.79
CA GLY A 93 -10.08 -15.19 -8.20
C GLY A 93 -9.10 -14.28 -8.91
N GLU A 94 -8.90 -14.51 -10.19
CA GLU A 94 -8.06 -13.62 -10.98
C GLU A 94 -8.84 -12.36 -11.32
N LEU A 95 -8.37 -11.23 -10.85
CA LEU A 95 -8.98 -9.94 -11.12
C LEU A 95 -8.43 -9.33 -12.41
N VAL A 96 -7.17 -9.58 -12.70
CA VAL A 96 -6.47 -9.06 -13.88
C VAL A 96 -5.42 -10.07 -14.30
N PRO A 97 -4.94 -10.01 -15.55
CA PRO A 97 -3.84 -10.87 -15.96
C PRO A 97 -2.66 -10.70 -15.02
N ARG A 98 -2.09 -11.82 -14.60
CA ARG A 98 -0.95 -11.82 -13.68
C ARG A 98 0.34 -11.85 -14.48
N ILE A 99 1.26 -10.98 -14.08
CA ILE A 99 2.59 -10.93 -14.64
C ILE A 99 3.50 -11.56 -13.60
N CYS A 100 4.12 -12.63 -13.95
CA CYS A 100 5.01 -13.34 -13.02
C CYS A 100 6.46 -13.09 -13.36
#